data_cd89cfc4d6cfd0d4a7d3e1900e1c318c
#
_entry.id   cd89cfc4d6cfd0d4a7d3e1900e1c318c
#
_cell.length_a   1.000
_cell.length_b   1.000
_cell.length_c   1.000
_cell.angle_alpha   90.00
_cell.angle_beta   90.00
_cell.angle_gamma   90.00
#
_symmetry.space_group_name_H-M   'P 1'
#
loop_
_entity.id
_entity.type
_entity.pdbx_description
1 polymer ?
#
loop_
_entity_poly.entity_id
_entity_poly.type
_entity_poly.pdbx_seq_one_letter_code
_entity_poly.pdbx_strand_id
1 'polypeptide(L)'
;YNWSGQNDLVAAIASVNESVWEHVKLLIIPWAVWSVVEAVALRRGKGGVLMARALGLLAGAAFIIAVYYTYVGATGANVSIVNIIIFQVAAIVAFFVSWRLQDKGLLRGKFWAVLGGILLLGMVALAVYWTYFPPALPLFTDPQTGQTGRPTGELRAR
;
A
#
# COMPACT_ATOMS: atom_id res chain seq x y z
N TYR A 1 4.35 15.12 0.25
CA TYR A 1 5.57 15.22 -0.56
C TYR A 1 5.85 16.66 -0.98
N ASN A 2 4.90 17.40 -1.61
CA ASN A 2 5.11 18.75 -2.12
C ASN A 2 5.48 19.77 -1.04
N TRP A 3 4.88 19.72 0.14
CA TRP A 3 5.18 20.62 1.27
C TRP A 3 6.56 20.40 1.89
N SER A 4 7.20 19.23 1.64
CA SER A 4 8.56 18.93 2.11
C SER A 4 9.68 19.45 1.17
N GLY A 5 9.34 20.26 0.16
CA GLY A 5 10.28 20.69 -0.87
C GLY A 5 10.72 19.57 -1.80
N GLN A 6 9.89 18.56 -1.99
CA GLN A 6 10.15 17.38 -2.83
C GLN A 6 11.35 16.55 -2.34
N ASN A 7 11.50 16.41 -1.02
CA ASN A 7 12.57 15.65 -0.41
C ASN A 7 12.50 14.17 -0.78
N ASP A 8 13.61 13.57 -1.18
CA ASP A 8 13.72 12.19 -1.64
C ASP A 8 13.33 11.18 -0.56
N LEU A 9 13.70 11.40 0.70
CA LEU A 9 13.33 10.51 1.79
C LEU A 9 11.82 10.54 2.06
N VAL A 10 11.20 11.71 1.90
CA VAL A 10 9.74 11.86 2.03
C VAL A 10 9.04 11.16 0.86
N ALA A 11 9.60 11.19 -0.35
CA ALA A 11 9.05 10.48 -1.50
C ALA A 11 8.97 8.96 -1.28
N ALA A 12 9.91 8.37 -0.54
CA ALA A 12 9.91 6.94 -0.24
C ALA A 12 8.70 6.49 0.59
N ILE A 13 8.19 7.36 1.48
CA ILE A 13 7.13 7.02 2.45
C ILE A 13 5.79 7.70 2.18
N ALA A 14 5.79 8.86 1.51
CA ALA A 14 4.58 9.63 1.18
C ALA A 14 4.21 9.46 -0.30
N SER A 15 2.95 9.77 -0.64
CA SER A 15 2.50 9.83 -2.02
C SER A 15 3.22 10.94 -2.78
N VAL A 16 3.70 10.64 -3.99
CA VAL A 16 4.37 11.60 -4.88
C VAL A 16 3.44 12.12 -5.99
N ASN A 17 2.38 11.37 -6.30
CA ASN A 17 1.36 11.71 -7.29
C ASN A 17 0.02 11.04 -6.94
N GLU A 18 -1.01 11.21 -7.78
CA GLU A 18 -2.37 10.67 -7.55
C GLU A 18 -2.60 9.32 -8.25
N SER A 19 -1.52 8.56 -8.57
CA SER A 19 -1.67 7.23 -9.17
C SER A 19 -2.26 6.22 -8.18
N VAL A 20 -2.88 5.17 -8.72
CA VAL A 20 -3.44 4.07 -7.92
C VAL A 20 -2.37 3.39 -7.08
N TRP A 21 -1.14 3.26 -7.63
CA TRP A 21 0.00 2.70 -6.91
C TRP A 21 0.37 3.51 -5.67
N GLU A 22 0.33 4.83 -5.76
CA GLU A 22 0.64 5.69 -4.63
C GLU A 22 -0.38 5.54 -3.49
N HIS A 23 -1.65 5.31 -3.81
CA HIS A 23 -2.67 4.96 -2.80
C HIS A 23 -2.38 3.59 -2.16
N VAL A 24 -1.93 2.60 -2.93
CA VAL A 24 -1.48 1.31 -2.40
C VAL A 24 -0.26 1.49 -1.49
N LYS A 25 0.71 2.33 -1.87
CA LYS A 25 1.89 2.65 -1.03
C LYS A 25 1.49 3.31 0.29
N LEU A 26 0.52 4.23 0.28
CA LEU A 26 -0.01 4.83 1.50
C LEU A 26 -0.64 3.81 2.46
N LEU A 27 -1.13 2.68 1.95
CA LEU A 27 -1.56 1.56 2.78
C LEU A 27 -0.38 0.73 3.28
N ILE A 28 0.61 0.43 2.41
CA ILE A 28 1.74 -0.45 2.72
C ILE A 28 2.59 0.09 3.88
N ILE A 29 3.00 1.35 3.82
CA ILE A 29 4.00 1.91 4.75
C ILE A 29 3.49 1.92 6.20
N PRO A 30 2.34 2.56 6.53
CA PRO A 30 1.84 2.55 7.92
C PRO A 30 1.47 1.14 8.39
N TRP A 31 0.96 0.30 7.47
CA TRP A 31 0.62 -1.08 7.79
C TRP A 31 1.84 -1.91 8.20
N ALA A 32 2.96 -1.78 7.47
CA ALA A 32 4.20 -2.47 7.79
C ALA A 32 4.75 -2.03 9.16
N VAL A 33 4.77 -0.72 9.43
CA VAL A 33 5.18 -0.17 10.73
C VAL A 33 4.30 -0.73 11.85
N TRP A 34 2.98 -0.69 11.69
CA TRP A 34 2.06 -1.24 12.68
C TRP A 34 2.24 -2.75 12.89
N SER A 35 2.49 -3.50 11.81
CA SER A 35 2.72 -4.94 11.88
C SER A 35 3.96 -5.30 12.72
N VAL A 36 5.02 -4.50 12.61
CA VAL A 36 6.22 -4.65 13.45
C VAL A 36 5.93 -4.32 14.90
N VAL A 37 5.24 -3.21 15.17
CA VAL A 37 4.83 -2.81 16.53
C VAL A 37 4.02 -3.92 17.18
N GLU A 38 3.03 -4.45 16.48
CA GLU A 38 2.18 -5.53 16.99
C GLU A 38 2.97 -6.82 17.22
N ALA A 39 3.86 -7.22 16.30
CA ALA A 39 4.69 -8.41 16.45
C ALA A 39 5.60 -8.32 17.67
N VAL A 40 6.14 -7.14 17.96
CA VAL A 40 6.97 -6.89 19.15
C VAL A 40 6.13 -6.84 20.43
N ALA A 41 4.99 -6.14 20.41
CA ALA A 41 4.11 -5.99 21.58
C ALA A 41 3.49 -7.32 22.01
N LEU A 42 3.08 -8.15 21.04
CA LEU A 42 2.45 -9.45 21.30
C LEU A 42 3.46 -10.58 21.58
N ARG A 43 4.64 -10.31 22.09
CA ARG A 43 5.77 -11.23 22.39
C ARG A 43 5.43 -12.69 22.75
N ARG A 44 4.17 -13.05 22.86
CA ARG A 44 3.65 -14.38 23.21
C ARG A 44 3.23 -15.17 21.98
N GLY A 45 4.17 -15.86 21.34
CA GLY A 45 3.95 -17.17 20.71
C GLY A 45 2.94 -17.29 19.55
N LYS A 46 2.36 -16.22 19.03
CA LYS A 46 1.45 -16.30 17.88
C LYS A 46 2.25 -16.07 16.59
N GLY A 47 3.11 -17.02 16.23
CA GLY A 47 4.00 -16.95 15.06
C GLY A 47 3.35 -16.74 13.69
N GLY A 48 2.04 -16.55 13.63
CA GLY A 48 1.30 -16.30 12.39
C GLY A 48 0.89 -14.85 12.16
N VAL A 49 1.18 -13.93 13.09
CA VAL A 49 0.71 -12.53 12.99
C VAL A 49 1.27 -11.87 11.74
N LEU A 50 2.56 -11.98 11.46
CA LEU A 50 3.18 -11.34 10.31
C LEU A 50 2.63 -11.88 8.98
N MET A 51 2.37 -13.19 8.87
CA MET A 51 1.76 -13.76 7.66
C MET A 51 0.32 -13.30 7.48
N ALA A 52 -0.46 -13.27 8.55
CA ALA A 52 -1.83 -12.75 8.50
C ALA A 52 -1.85 -11.25 8.12
N ARG A 53 -0.88 -10.48 8.60
CA ARG A 53 -0.72 -9.07 8.23
C ARG A 53 -0.32 -8.90 6.76
N ALA A 54 0.60 -9.73 6.26
CA ALA A 54 1.00 -9.71 4.84
C ALA A 54 -0.20 -10.03 3.92
N LEU A 55 -0.96 -11.09 4.24
CA LEU A 55 -2.15 -11.46 3.46
C LEU A 55 -3.28 -10.42 3.57
N GLY A 56 -3.47 -9.83 4.74
CA GLY A 56 -4.40 -8.72 4.90
C GLY A 56 -4.04 -7.52 4.03
N LEU A 57 -2.76 -7.13 4.02
CA LEU A 57 -2.26 -6.05 3.18
C LEU A 57 -2.44 -6.34 1.69
N LEU A 58 -2.14 -7.56 1.24
CA LEU A 58 -2.38 -7.98 -0.15
C LEU A 58 -3.86 -7.89 -0.52
N ALA A 59 -4.76 -8.32 0.39
CA ALA A 59 -6.20 -8.21 0.16
C ALA A 59 -6.66 -6.75 0.03
N GLY A 60 -6.16 -5.85 0.90
CA GLY A 60 -6.45 -4.42 0.82
C GLY A 60 -5.91 -3.78 -0.47
N ALA A 61 -4.67 -4.10 -0.86
CA ALA A 61 -4.07 -3.63 -2.10
C ALA A 61 -4.85 -4.11 -3.33
N ALA A 62 -5.20 -5.39 -3.38
CA ALA A 62 -6.03 -5.96 -4.44
C ALA A 62 -7.41 -5.30 -4.50
N PHE A 63 -8.01 -4.99 -3.35
CA PHE A 63 -9.29 -4.28 -3.27
C PHE A 63 -9.19 -2.87 -3.87
N ILE A 64 -8.16 -2.08 -3.53
CA ILE A 64 -7.95 -0.75 -4.11
C ILE A 64 -7.91 -0.85 -5.63
N ILE A 65 -7.06 -1.72 -6.17
CA ILE A 65 -6.86 -1.88 -7.61
C ILE A 65 -8.16 -2.32 -8.29
N ALA A 66 -8.81 -3.37 -7.78
CA ALA A 66 -10.02 -3.92 -8.39
C ALA A 66 -11.17 -2.90 -8.39
N VAL A 67 -11.46 -2.26 -7.25
CA VAL A 67 -12.58 -1.33 -7.14
C VAL A 67 -12.30 -0.06 -7.93
N TYR A 68 -11.08 0.48 -7.89
CA TYR A 68 -10.72 1.67 -8.66
C TYR A 68 -10.96 1.46 -10.16
N TYR A 69 -10.37 0.42 -10.75
CA TYR A 69 -10.53 0.18 -12.19
C TYR A 69 -11.95 -0.20 -12.59
N THR A 70 -12.69 -0.87 -11.70
CA THR A 70 -14.11 -1.18 -11.94
C THR A 70 -14.94 0.10 -11.99
N TYR A 71 -14.79 0.99 -11.00
CA TYR A 71 -15.60 2.19 -10.94
C TYR A 71 -15.22 3.19 -12.04
N VAL A 72 -13.91 3.40 -12.30
CA VAL A 72 -13.46 4.29 -13.38
C VAL A 72 -13.86 3.74 -14.75
N GLY A 73 -13.74 2.43 -14.94
CA GLY A 73 -14.18 1.77 -16.18
C GLY A 73 -15.70 1.88 -16.42
N ALA A 74 -16.50 1.86 -15.35
CA ALA A 74 -17.95 1.96 -15.44
C ALA A 74 -18.46 3.41 -15.62
N THR A 75 -17.81 4.39 -14.96
CA THR A 75 -18.26 5.77 -14.94
C THR A 75 -17.53 6.69 -15.90
N GLY A 76 -16.33 6.29 -16.37
CA GLY A 76 -15.45 7.13 -17.17
C GLY A 76 -14.85 8.32 -16.41
N ALA A 77 -15.07 8.42 -15.09
CA ALA A 77 -14.66 9.55 -14.29
C ALA A 77 -13.77 9.13 -13.12
N ASN A 78 -12.76 9.95 -12.80
CA ASN A 78 -11.94 9.80 -11.60
C ASN A 78 -12.32 10.88 -10.58
N VAL A 79 -12.94 10.49 -9.47
CA VAL A 79 -13.46 11.38 -8.43
C VAL A 79 -12.67 11.19 -7.14
N SER A 80 -11.95 12.21 -6.68
CA SER A 80 -11.05 12.13 -5.52
C SER A 80 -11.73 11.65 -4.25
N ILE A 81 -12.98 12.08 -3.97
CA ILE A 81 -13.71 11.62 -2.78
C ILE A 81 -13.99 10.12 -2.83
N VAL A 82 -14.24 9.55 -4.01
CA VAL A 82 -14.44 8.11 -4.19
C VAL A 82 -13.15 7.37 -3.92
N ASN A 83 -12.01 7.88 -4.37
CA ASN A 83 -10.70 7.29 -4.11
C ASN A 83 -10.37 7.24 -2.61
N ILE A 84 -10.73 8.29 -1.86
CA ILE A 84 -10.57 8.32 -0.40
C ILE A 84 -11.45 7.24 0.25
N ILE A 85 -12.71 7.10 -0.18
CA ILE A 85 -13.62 6.06 0.33
C ILE A 85 -13.07 4.66 0.03
N ILE A 86 -12.61 4.42 -1.21
CA ILE A 86 -11.99 3.14 -1.61
C ILE A 86 -10.82 2.81 -0.70
N PHE A 87 -9.95 3.79 -0.42
CA PHE A 87 -8.80 3.61 0.48
C PHE A 87 -9.23 3.22 1.89
N GLN A 88 -10.23 3.92 2.47
CA GLN A 88 -10.72 3.61 3.81
C GLN A 88 -11.34 2.21 3.89
N VAL A 89 -12.14 1.83 2.90
CA VAL A 89 -12.73 0.48 2.83
C VAL A 89 -11.65 -0.56 2.66
N ALA A 90 -10.63 -0.31 1.84
CA ALA A 90 -9.49 -1.21 1.67
C ALA A 90 -8.72 -1.46 2.98
N ALA A 91 -8.52 -0.41 3.78
CA ALA A 91 -7.91 -0.55 5.11
C ALA A 91 -8.77 -1.45 6.03
N ILE A 92 -10.09 -1.27 6.02
CA ILE A 92 -11.02 -2.13 6.78
C ILE A 92 -10.93 -3.58 6.29
N VAL A 93 -10.94 -3.81 4.97
CA VAL A 93 -10.78 -5.15 4.38
C VAL A 93 -9.47 -5.79 4.81
N ALA A 94 -8.37 -5.06 4.76
CA ALA A 94 -7.05 -5.53 5.18
C ALA A 94 -7.05 -5.95 6.67
N PHE A 95 -7.62 -5.13 7.56
CA PHE A 95 -7.75 -5.45 8.98
C PHE A 95 -8.65 -6.66 9.20
N PHE A 96 -9.80 -6.73 8.55
CA PHE A 96 -10.74 -7.83 8.68
C PHE A 96 -10.13 -9.16 8.24
N VAL A 97 -9.47 -9.21 7.07
CA VAL A 97 -8.78 -10.41 6.58
C VAL A 97 -7.67 -10.83 7.53
N SER A 98 -6.83 -9.88 7.96
CA SER A 98 -5.76 -10.15 8.90
C SER A 98 -6.28 -10.70 10.24
N TRP A 99 -7.32 -10.08 10.79
CA TRP A 99 -7.97 -10.53 12.03
C TRP A 99 -8.54 -11.94 11.89
N ARG A 100 -9.29 -12.22 10.81
CA ARG A 100 -9.89 -13.55 10.58
C ARG A 100 -8.85 -14.65 10.46
N LEU A 101 -7.72 -14.38 9.80
CA LEU A 101 -6.62 -15.33 9.66
C LEU A 101 -5.94 -15.62 11.00
N GLN A 102 -5.78 -14.57 11.84
CA GLN A 102 -5.24 -14.74 13.19
C GLN A 102 -6.18 -15.53 14.09
N ASP A 103 -7.48 -15.20 14.06
CA ASP A 103 -8.51 -15.85 14.88
C ASP A 103 -8.59 -17.36 14.59
N LYS A 104 -8.61 -17.75 13.32
CA LYS A 104 -8.63 -19.17 12.92
C LYS A 104 -7.36 -19.94 13.29
N GLY A 105 -6.26 -19.24 13.58
CA GLY A 105 -5.00 -19.86 13.98
C GLY A 105 -4.32 -20.73 12.92
N LEU A 106 -4.68 -20.56 11.63
CA LEU A 106 -4.20 -21.39 10.51
C LEU A 106 -2.71 -21.20 10.19
N LEU A 107 -2.14 -20.03 10.52
CA LEU A 107 -0.81 -19.59 10.10
C LEU A 107 0.17 -19.56 11.29
N ARG A 108 0.09 -20.55 12.19
CA ARG A 108 0.94 -20.60 13.40
C ARG A 108 2.28 -21.26 13.10
N GLY A 109 3.35 -20.76 13.74
CA GLY A 109 4.69 -21.32 13.68
C GLY A 109 5.73 -20.39 13.08
N LYS A 110 7.01 -20.73 13.30
CA LYS A 110 8.16 -19.92 12.87
C LYS A 110 8.22 -19.76 11.34
N PHE A 111 7.86 -20.79 10.59
CA PHE A 111 7.84 -20.75 9.13
C PHE A 111 6.95 -19.62 8.61
N TRP A 112 5.69 -19.55 9.08
CA TRP A 112 4.75 -18.52 8.68
C TRP A 112 5.17 -17.12 9.15
N ALA A 113 5.79 -17.02 10.33
CA ALA A 113 6.32 -15.75 10.81
C ALA A 113 7.43 -15.21 9.91
N VAL A 114 8.39 -16.06 9.53
CA VAL A 114 9.50 -15.70 8.64
C VAL A 114 8.98 -15.35 7.25
N LEU A 115 8.12 -16.18 6.67
CA LEU A 115 7.55 -15.95 5.34
C LEU A 115 6.73 -14.65 5.31
N GLY A 116 5.89 -14.41 6.32
CA GLY A 116 5.12 -13.17 6.45
C GLY A 116 6.02 -11.93 6.59
N GLY A 117 7.11 -12.04 7.36
CA GLY A 117 8.12 -10.98 7.45
C GLY A 117 8.80 -10.68 6.11
N ILE A 118 9.20 -11.72 5.37
CA ILE A 118 9.78 -11.57 4.03
C ILE A 118 8.79 -10.91 3.06
N LEU A 119 7.52 -11.33 3.08
CA LEU A 119 6.49 -10.74 2.23
C LEU A 119 6.26 -9.25 2.56
N LEU A 120 6.13 -8.90 3.84
CA LEU A 120 5.96 -7.50 4.25
C LEU A 120 7.17 -6.64 3.84
N LEU A 121 8.39 -7.12 4.08
CA LEU A 121 9.60 -6.43 3.67
C LEU A 121 9.68 -6.31 2.13
N GLY A 122 9.32 -7.36 1.40
CA GLY A 122 9.26 -7.34 -0.06
C GLY A 122 8.26 -6.30 -0.58
N MET A 123 7.07 -6.20 0.04
CA MET A 123 6.08 -5.19 -0.34
C MET A 123 6.57 -3.77 -0.07
N VAL A 124 7.23 -3.53 1.07
CA VAL A 124 7.85 -2.22 1.38
C VAL A 124 8.97 -1.92 0.39
N ALA A 125 9.84 -2.89 0.11
CA ALA A 125 10.94 -2.73 -0.85
C ALA A 125 10.41 -2.40 -2.26
N LEU A 126 9.36 -3.09 -2.71
CA LEU A 126 8.70 -2.80 -3.99
C LEU A 126 8.04 -1.41 -3.99
N ALA A 127 7.40 -1.02 -2.88
CA ALA A 127 6.77 0.29 -2.77
C ALA A 127 7.81 1.41 -2.92
N VAL A 128 8.96 1.27 -2.26
CA VAL A 128 10.06 2.22 -2.36
C VAL A 128 10.70 2.16 -3.76
N TYR A 129 11.02 0.98 -4.27
CA TYR A 129 11.67 0.80 -5.56
C TYR A 129 10.86 1.42 -6.70
N TRP A 130 9.55 1.15 -6.76
CA TRP A 130 8.69 1.68 -7.81
C TRP A 130 8.31 3.15 -7.65
N THR A 131 8.62 3.78 -6.52
CA THR A 131 8.58 5.24 -6.39
C THR A 131 9.66 5.90 -7.25
N TYR A 132 10.85 5.27 -7.35
CA TYR A 132 11.98 5.82 -8.11
C TYR A 132 12.08 5.27 -9.53
N PHE A 133 11.66 4.02 -9.74
CA PHE A 133 11.72 3.29 -11.01
C PHE A 133 10.35 2.71 -11.38
N PRO A 134 9.32 3.54 -11.57
CA PRO A 134 7.99 3.05 -11.87
C PRO A 134 7.94 2.44 -13.27
N PRO A 135 7.29 1.26 -13.45
CA PRO A 135 7.05 0.71 -14.77
C PRO A 135 6.03 1.57 -15.53
N ALA A 136 6.11 1.58 -16.86
CA ALA A 136 5.20 2.31 -17.75
C ALA A 136 3.84 1.56 -17.85
N LEU A 137 3.09 1.52 -16.74
CA LEU A 137 1.77 0.88 -16.65
C LEU A 137 0.76 1.91 -16.12
N PRO A 138 -0.54 1.79 -16.52
CA PRO A 138 -1.60 2.68 -16.03
C PRO A 138 -1.71 2.76 -14.50
N LEU A 139 -1.32 1.70 -13.80
CA LEU A 139 -1.29 1.63 -12.33
C LEU A 139 -0.39 2.70 -11.70
N PHE A 140 0.69 3.10 -12.39
CA PHE A 140 1.70 4.05 -11.92
C PHE A 140 1.53 5.44 -12.53
N THR A 141 0.56 5.58 -13.44
CA THR A 141 0.29 6.85 -14.12
C THR A 141 -0.71 7.68 -13.31
N ASP A 142 -0.37 8.92 -13.06
CA ASP A 142 -1.26 9.88 -12.44
C ASP A 142 -2.41 10.23 -13.41
N PRO A 143 -3.66 9.96 -13.05
CA PRO A 143 -4.79 10.22 -13.92
C PRO A 143 -5.08 11.71 -14.16
N GLN A 144 -4.52 12.61 -13.34
CA GLN A 144 -4.71 14.06 -13.47
C GLN A 144 -3.67 14.69 -14.39
N THR A 145 -2.42 14.24 -14.30
CA THR A 145 -1.29 14.84 -15.04
C THR A 145 -0.81 13.98 -16.20
N GLY A 146 -1.16 12.68 -16.24
CA GLY A 146 -0.66 11.72 -17.21
C GLY A 146 0.81 11.32 -16.99
N GLN A 147 1.44 11.82 -15.93
CA GLN A 147 2.84 11.52 -15.62
C GLN A 147 2.98 10.24 -14.80
N THR A 148 4.11 9.55 -15.01
CA THR A 148 4.46 8.33 -14.26
C THR A 148 5.60 8.63 -13.30
N GLY A 149 5.46 8.23 -12.03
CA GLY A 149 6.49 8.43 -11.02
C GLY A 149 6.54 9.84 -10.45
N ARG A 150 7.74 10.24 -10.00
CA ARG A 150 7.95 11.56 -9.39
C ARG A 150 7.83 12.68 -10.44
N PRO A 151 7.21 13.81 -10.09
CA PRO A 151 7.19 14.97 -10.98
C PRO A 151 8.63 15.39 -11.32
N THR A 152 8.99 15.34 -12.58
CA THR A 152 10.26 15.87 -13.06
C THR A 152 10.23 17.39 -13.02
N GLY A 153 11.36 18.01 -12.66
CA GLY A 153 11.50 19.44 -12.31
C GLY A 153 11.00 20.49 -13.31
N GLU A 154 10.41 20.10 -14.43
CA GLU A 154 9.80 21.03 -15.40
C GLU A 154 8.52 21.72 -14.87
N LEU A 155 7.89 21.18 -13.82
CA LEU A 155 6.76 21.84 -13.13
C LEU A 155 7.21 22.81 -12.03
N ARG A 156 8.50 22.98 -11.78
CA ARG A 156 9.03 23.97 -10.84
C ARG A 156 8.90 25.42 -11.31
N ALA A 157 8.51 25.67 -12.55
CA ALA A 157 8.52 26.98 -13.19
C ALA A 157 7.14 27.51 -13.58
N ARG A 158 6.05 26.94 -13.02
CA ARG A 158 4.70 27.50 -13.27
C ARG A 158 3.98 27.82 -11.99
#